data_3ce6c9341aaef7100f85208435d19a50
#
_entry.id   3ce6c9341aaef7100f85208435d19a50
#
_cell.length_a   1.000
_cell.length_b   1.000
_cell.length_c   1.000
_cell.angle_alpha   90.00
_cell.angle_beta   90.00
_cell.angle_gamma   90.00
#
_symmetry.space_group_name_H-M   'P 1'
#
loop_
_entity.id
_entity.type
_entity.pdbx_description
1 polymer ?
#
loop_
_entity_poly.entity_id
_entity_poly.type
_entity_poly.pdbx_seq_one_letter_code
_entity_poly.pdbx_strand_id
1 'polypeptide(L)'
;MKTYLEIKVPINYDDPWFEELRSHFAGIPVRWQKDFYHITLVFINDTPKGMDLCTILKKHLVTAQAPVLTFDQLDVFAVSSGMHIIHLTATDVPDTFLALIESIHDDMKSVGCVILSDFMLHVTLGRLKDFNIQLPVLRSLAKSFSMSPLSMVLTDVDYREFRGKTIYETQLSRKENL
;
A
#
# COMPACT_ATOMS: atom_id res chain seq x y z
N MET A 1 17.92 2.63 -10.75
CA MET A 1 17.40 1.37 -10.10
C MET A 1 16.03 1.68 -9.51
N LYS A 2 15.03 0.85 -9.80
CA LYS A 2 13.68 1.03 -9.23
C LYS A 2 13.63 0.50 -7.80
N THR A 3 13.14 1.33 -6.89
CA THR A 3 12.98 0.98 -5.48
C THR A 3 11.64 1.51 -4.96
N TYR A 4 11.21 1.03 -3.81
CA TYR A 4 10.02 1.55 -3.15
C TYR A 4 10.12 1.41 -1.64
N LEU A 5 9.45 2.34 -0.96
CA LEU A 5 9.22 2.29 0.47
C LEU A 5 7.80 1.78 0.71
N GLU A 6 7.67 0.79 1.56
CA GLU A 6 6.37 0.21 1.92
C GLU A 6 6.20 0.10 3.43
N ILE A 7 4.96 0.11 3.88
CA ILE A 7 4.59 -0.26 5.23
C ILE A 7 3.76 -1.53 5.19
N LYS A 8 4.13 -2.52 6.01
CA LYS A 8 3.44 -3.82 6.04
C LYS A 8 2.09 -3.71 6.71
N VAL A 9 1.12 -4.42 6.15
CA VAL A 9 -0.24 -4.50 6.70
C VAL A 9 -0.48 -5.93 7.18
N PRO A 10 -0.78 -6.13 8.48
CA PRO A 10 -0.90 -7.47 9.08
C PRO A 10 -2.27 -8.10 8.74
N ILE A 11 -2.46 -8.43 7.47
CA ILE A 11 -3.61 -9.18 6.98
C ILE A 11 -3.22 -10.65 6.84
N ASN A 12 -4.11 -11.53 7.23
CA ASN A 12 -3.96 -12.96 6.99
C ASN A 12 -4.94 -13.39 5.89
N TYR A 13 -4.44 -14.18 4.92
CA TYR A 13 -5.26 -14.72 3.84
C TYR A 13 -6.43 -15.57 4.35
N ASP A 14 -6.27 -16.21 5.51
CA ASP A 14 -7.26 -17.08 6.14
C ASP A 14 -8.19 -16.34 7.12
N ASP A 15 -8.10 -15.00 7.20
CA ASP A 15 -9.05 -14.22 8.01
C ASP A 15 -10.48 -14.41 7.49
N PRO A 16 -11.49 -14.58 8.38
CA PRO A 16 -12.87 -14.84 7.97
C PRO A 16 -13.43 -13.79 7.01
N TRP A 17 -13.16 -12.51 7.25
CA TRP A 17 -13.60 -11.43 6.37
C TRP A 17 -13.02 -11.55 4.95
N PHE A 18 -11.77 -12.04 4.82
CA PHE A 18 -11.12 -12.21 3.53
C PHE A 18 -11.67 -13.44 2.80
N GLU A 19 -12.03 -14.49 3.53
CA GLU A 19 -12.74 -15.64 2.95
C GLU A 19 -14.13 -15.25 2.43
N GLU A 20 -14.88 -14.43 3.19
CA GLU A 20 -16.16 -13.86 2.76
C GLU A 20 -16.00 -13.00 1.51
N LEU A 21 -14.95 -12.17 1.44
CA LEU A 21 -14.64 -11.37 0.27
C LEU A 21 -14.37 -12.26 -0.97
N ARG A 22 -13.56 -13.29 -0.83
CA ARG A 22 -13.28 -14.23 -1.93
C ARG A 22 -14.56 -14.89 -2.42
N SER A 23 -15.43 -15.27 -1.51
CA SER A 23 -16.75 -15.85 -1.82
C SER A 23 -17.66 -14.85 -2.54
N HIS A 24 -17.61 -13.58 -2.16
CA HIS A 24 -18.36 -12.49 -2.80
C HIS A 24 -17.96 -12.30 -4.28
N PHE A 25 -16.71 -12.59 -4.61
CA PHE A 25 -16.17 -12.56 -5.97
C PHE A 25 -16.20 -13.96 -6.65
N ALA A 26 -16.93 -14.92 -6.12
CA ALA A 26 -17.02 -16.25 -6.72
C ALA A 26 -17.50 -16.17 -8.17
N GLY A 27 -16.87 -16.96 -9.05
CA GLY A 27 -17.14 -16.94 -10.50
C GLY A 27 -16.33 -15.90 -11.29
N ILE A 28 -15.61 -15.02 -10.63
CA ILE A 28 -14.67 -14.08 -11.25
C ILE A 28 -13.24 -14.60 -11.07
N PRO A 29 -12.41 -14.69 -12.13
CA PRO A 29 -11.09 -15.31 -12.06
C PRO A 29 -10.05 -14.38 -11.41
N VAL A 30 -10.26 -14.02 -10.15
CA VAL A 30 -9.34 -13.18 -9.37
C VAL A 30 -8.17 -14.03 -8.88
N ARG A 31 -6.95 -13.58 -9.16
CA ARG A 31 -5.75 -14.09 -8.50
C ARG A 31 -5.55 -13.36 -7.17
N TRP A 32 -6.01 -13.97 -6.09
CA TRP A 32 -5.88 -13.42 -4.75
C TRP A 32 -4.43 -13.48 -4.27
N GLN A 33 -3.99 -12.40 -3.60
CA GLN A 33 -2.70 -12.34 -2.92
C GLN A 33 -2.76 -13.14 -1.63
N LYS A 34 -1.76 -13.97 -1.37
CA LYS A 34 -1.74 -14.88 -0.21
C LYS A 34 -0.89 -14.37 0.94
N ASP A 35 0.03 -13.45 0.65
CA ASP A 35 1.01 -12.93 1.60
C ASP A 35 1.50 -11.55 1.16
N PHE A 36 2.38 -10.94 1.97
CA PHE A 36 3.05 -9.65 1.67
C PHE A 36 2.11 -8.50 1.39
N TYR A 37 1.10 -8.32 2.26
CA TYR A 37 0.22 -7.16 2.18
C TYR A 37 0.94 -5.91 2.66
N HIS A 38 0.87 -4.84 1.87
CA HIS A 38 1.54 -3.58 2.17
C HIS A 38 0.85 -2.39 1.52
N ILE A 39 1.19 -1.20 2.02
CA ILE A 39 0.92 0.08 1.38
C ILE A 39 2.24 0.60 0.84
N THR A 40 2.29 0.95 -0.43
CA THR A 40 3.44 1.65 -1.02
C THR A 40 3.38 3.12 -0.64
N LEU A 41 4.38 3.60 0.10
CA LEU A 41 4.47 4.99 0.54
C LEU A 41 5.10 5.88 -0.53
N VAL A 42 6.15 5.38 -1.19
CA VAL A 42 6.78 6.03 -2.34
C VAL A 42 7.35 4.99 -3.28
N PHE A 43 7.14 5.19 -4.58
CA PHE A 43 7.75 4.38 -5.63
C PHE A 43 8.76 5.23 -6.40
N ILE A 44 10.03 4.87 -6.31
CA ILE A 44 11.14 5.58 -6.95
C ILE A 44 11.50 4.86 -8.24
N ASN A 45 11.18 5.49 -9.37
CA ASN A 45 11.46 4.91 -10.69
C ASN A 45 12.94 4.99 -11.05
N ASP A 46 13.59 6.09 -10.66
CA ASP A 46 15.01 6.26 -10.86
C ASP A 46 15.65 7.07 -9.74
N THR A 47 16.91 6.71 -9.43
CA THR A 47 17.71 7.32 -8.36
C THR A 47 19.00 7.88 -8.96
N PRO A 48 19.40 9.11 -8.65
CA PRO A 48 20.69 9.64 -9.08
C PRO A 48 21.84 8.76 -8.62
N LYS A 49 22.84 8.63 -9.49
CA LYS A 49 24.01 7.79 -9.22
C LYS A 49 24.78 8.28 -7.98
N GLY A 50 25.04 7.36 -7.06
CA GLY A 50 25.78 7.65 -5.82
C GLY A 50 24.97 8.26 -4.70
N MET A 51 23.64 8.41 -4.86
CA MET A 51 22.75 8.89 -3.81
C MET A 51 22.46 7.82 -2.78
N ASP A 52 22.67 8.13 -1.51
CA ASP A 52 22.28 7.29 -0.36
C ASP A 52 20.88 7.66 0.13
N LEU A 53 19.88 7.01 -0.42
CA LEU A 53 18.48 7.20 -0.02
C LEU A 53 18.18 6.66 1.38
N CYS A 54 18.94 5.69 1.87
CA CYS A 54 18.75 5.15 3.21
C CYS A 54 18.94 6.23 4.28
N THR A 55 19.95 7.08 4.13
CA THR A 55 20.17 8.19 5.07
C THR A 55 19.00 9.18 5.07
N ILE A 56 18.45 9.51 3.91
CA ILE A 56 17.27 10.38 3.80
C ILE A 56 16.05 9.74 4.46
N LEU A 57 15.77 8.47 4.16
CA LEU A 57 14.64 7.76 4.73
C LEU A 57 14.75 7.61 6.26
N LYS A 58 15.93 7.27 6.78
CA LYS A 58 16.18 7.15 8.23
C LYS A 58 15.84 8.44 8.97
N LYS A 59 16.19 9.60 8.42
CA LYS A 59 15.88 10.92 9.00
C LYS A 59 14.38 11.08 9.27
N HIS A 60 13.53 10.64 8.35
CA HIS A 60 12.07 10.72 8.50
C HIS A 60 11.53 9.62 9.42
N LEU A 61 12.02 8.39 9.26
CA LEU A 61 11.41 7.22 9.90
C LEU A 61 11.78 7.08 11.38
N VAL A 62 12.94 7.60 11.81
CA VAL A 62 13.41 7.48 13.22
C VAL A 62 12.50 8.21 14.20
N THR A 63 11.85 9.29 13.80
CA THR A 63 10.93 10.09 14.62
C THR A 63 9.47 9.86 14.30
N ALA A 64 9.17 9.09 13.26
CA ALA A 64 7.82 8.86 12.81
C ALA A 64 7.06 7.95 13.79
N GLN A 65 5.80 8.29 14.02
CA GLN A 65 4.89 7.46 14.80
C GLN A 65 4.15 6.49 13.90
N ALA A 66 3.94 5.28 14.39
CA ALA A 66 3.15 4.26 13.73
C ALA A 66 1.70 4.77 13.52
N PRO A 67 1.20 4.83 12.28
CA PRO A 67 -0.15 5.25 12.03
C PRO A 67 -1.13 4.17 12.51
N VAL A 68 -2.30 4.63 12.97
CA VAL A 68 -3.48 3.78 13.14
C VAL A 68 -4.36 4.02 11.92
N LEU A 69 -4.54 3.00 11.10
CA LEU A 69 -5.40 3.06 9.92
C LEU A 69 -6.63 2.20 10.13
N THR A 70 -7.78 2.72 9.72
CA THR A 70 -9.05 1.98 9.70
C THR A 70 -9.45 1.77 8.24
N PHE A 71 -9.27 0.53 7.78
CA PHE A 71 -9.70 0.14 6.44
C PHE A 71 -11.20 -0.16 6.48
N ASP A 72 -11.98 0.61 5.76
CA ASP A 72 -13.44 0.57 5.74
C ASP A 72 -14.04 0.45 4.35
N GLN A 73 -13.20 0.41 3.32
CA GLN A 73 -13.64 0.37 1.93
C GLN A 73 -12.87 -0.65 1.09
N LEU A 74 -13.58 -1.22 0.14
CA LEU A 74 -13.05 -1.97 -0.98
C LEU A 74 -13.28 -1.19 -2.26
N ASP A 75 -12.28 -1.14 -3.12
CA ASP A 75 -12.41 -0.54 -4.44
C ASP A 75 -11.58 -1.31 -5.47
N VAL A 76 -11.71 -0.94 -6.73
CA VAL A 76 -10.99 -1.50 -7.85
C VAL A 76 -10.47 -0.38 -8.73
N PHE A 77 -9.22 -0.45 -9.13
CA PHE A 77 -8.68 0.42 -10.16
C PHE A 77 -8.02 -0.38 -11.29
N ALA A 78 -7.93 0.23 -12.46
CA ALA A 78 -7.25 -0.35 -13.60
C ALA A 78 -5.83 0.22 -13.71
N VAL A 79 -4.85 -0.63 -14.05
CA VAL A 79 -3.50 -0.21 -14.43
C VAL A 79 -3.31 -0.29 -15.94
N SER A 80 -2.29 0.41 -16.46
CA SER A 80 -2.03 0.56 -17.90
C SER A 80 -1.87 -0.76 -18.68
N SER A 81 -1.56 -1.86 -17.98
CA SER A 81 -1.48 -3.19 -18.56
C SER A 81 -2.84 -3.88 -18.81
N GLY A 82 -3.95 -3.20 -18.54
CA GLY A 82 -5.29 -3.78 -18.57
C GLY A 82 -5.62 -4.70 -17.39
N MET A 83 -4.78 -4.69 -16.35
CA MET A 83 -5.03 -5.43 -15.13
C MET A 83 -5.89 -4.60 -14.17
N HIS A 84 -6.84 -5.23 -13.53
CA HIS A 84 -7.63 -4.65 -12.45
C HIS A 84 -7.05 -5.06 -11.10
N ILE A 85 -6.96 -4.12 -10.17
CA ILE A 85 -6.47 -4.31 -8.82
C ILE A 85 -7.63 -4.16 -7.83
N ILE A 86 -7.96 -5.24 -7.13
CA ILE A 86 -8.91 -5.23 -6.01
C ILE A 86 -8.12 -4.90 -4.76
N HIS A 87 -8.54 -3.87 -4.03
CA HIS A 87 -7.75 -3.36 -2.90
C HIS A 87 -8.62 -2.87 -1.75
N LEU A 88 -8.02 -2.90 -0.56
CA LEU A 88 -8.51 -2.17 0.61
C LEU A 88 -8.06 -0.72 0.54
N THR A 89 -8.92 0.17 1.02
CA THR A 89 -8.60 1.56 1.27
C THR A 89 -9.34 2.07 2.52
N ALA A 90 -9.13 3.32 2.88
CA ALA A 90 -9.75 3.96 4.02
C ALA A 90 -10.39 5.27 3.59
N THR A 91 -11.57 5.58 4.16
CA THR A 91 -12.23 6.87 3.97
C THR A 91 -11.41 7.99 4.60
N ASP A 92 -10.84 7.72 5.77
CA ASP A 92 -10.08 8.69 6.56
C ASP A 92 -8.65 8.21 6.76
N VAL A 93 -7.70 9.10 6.45
CA VAL A 93 -6.26 8.83 6.60
C VAL A 93 -5.68 9.90 7.52
N PRO A 94 -4.96 9.53 8.61
CA PRO A 94 -4.41 10.49 9.54
C PRO A 94 -3.51 11.53 8.87
N ASP A 95 -3.74 12.81 9.13
CA ASP A 95 -2.97 13.94 8.57
C ASP A 95 -1.47 13.80 8.84
N THR A 96 -1.10 13.29 10.02
CA THR A 96 0.30 13.06 10.40
C THR A 96 0.97 12.01 9.51
N PHE A 97 0.22 11.00 9.07
CA PHE A 97 0.72 9.99 8.16
C PHE A 97 0.87 10.54 6.73
N LEU A 98 -0.11 11.30 6.27
CA LEU A 98 -0.02 11.98 4.97
C LEU A 98 1.16 12.97 4.93
N ALA A 99 1.36 13.76 6.00
CA ALA A 99 2.47 14.71 6.10
C ALA A 99 3.83 14.01 6.08
N LEU A 100 3.96 12.85 6.73
CA LEU A 100 5.17 12.03 6.66
C LEU A 100 5.48 11.61 5.21
N ILE A 101 4.48 11.10 4.50
CA ILE A 101 4.64 10.63 3.12
C ILE A 101 5.01 11.79 2.20
N GLU A 102 4.33 12.92 2.31
CA GLU A 102 4.60 14.14 1.54
C GLU A 102 6.03 14.65 1.76
N SER A 103 6.46 14.71 3.03
CA SER A 103 7.83 15.12 3.38
C SER A 103 8.89 14.17 2.79
N ILE A 104 8.64 12.85 2.77
CA ILE A 104 9.52 11.88 2.11
C ILE A 104 9.55 12.13 0.60
N HIS A 105 8.39 12.33 -0.05
CA HIS A 105 8.30 12.61 -1.48
C HIS A 105 9.08 13.86 -1.86
N ASP A 106 8.95 14.94 -1.08
CA ASP A 106 9.62 16.21 -1.33
C ASP A 106 11.14 16.07 -1.20
N ASP A 107 11.63 15.42 -0.15
CA ASP A 107 13.06 15.18 0.02
C ASP A 107 13.61 14.31 -1.11
N MET A 108 12.89 13.26 -1.53
CA MET A 108 13.31 12.42 -2.66
C MET A 108 13.37 13.20 -3.98
N LYS A 109 12.36 14.02 -4.26
CA LYS A 109 12.34 14.90 -5.44
C LYS A 109 13.47 15.93 -5.39
N SER A 110 13.73 16.51 -4.22
CA SER A 110 14.78 17.54 -4.04
C SER A 110 16.18 17.02 -4.35
N VAL A 111 16.43 15.73 -4.15
CA VAL A 111 17.72 15.10 -4.49
C VAL A 111 17.72 14.50 -5.90
N GLY A 112 16.70 14.77 -6.70
CA GLY A 112 16.62 14.40 -8.11
C GLY A 112 16.08 13.00 -8.39
N CYS A 113 15.42 12.35 -7.42
CA CYS A 113 14.72 11.10 -7.67
C CYS A 113 13.50 11.30 -8.57
N VAL A 114 13.26 10.35 -9.47
CA VAL A 114 12.04 10.31 -10.28
C VAL A 114 11.01 9.44 -9.55
N ILE A 115 9.98 10.08 -9.00
CA ILE A 115 8.85 9.42 -8.33
C ILE A 115 7.78 9.08 -9.37
N LEU A 116 7.29 7.84 -9.34
CA LEU A 116 6.40 7.34 -10.38
C LEU A 116 5.00 7.95 -10.33
N SER A 117 4.45 8.16 -9.13
CA SER A 117 3.08 8.65 -8.94
C SER A 117 2.91 9.31 -7.57
N ASP A 118 1.84 10.06 -7.42
CA ASP A 118 1.40 10.54 -6.12
C ASP A 118 0.96 9.38 -5.23
N PHE A 119 0.95 9.61 -3.92
CA PHE A 119 0.52 8.62 -2.96
C PHE A 119 -0.98 8.31 -3.12
N MET A 120 -1.30 7.02 -3.13
CA MET A 120 -2.67 6.51 -3.06
C MET A 120 -2.73 5.39 -2.04
N LEU A 121 -3.55 5.57 -1.01
CA LEU A 121 -3.74 4.54 0.00
C LEU A 121 -4.45 3.33 -0.62
N HIS A 122 -3.73 2.24 -0.78
CA HIS A 122 -4.30 0.96 -1.19
C HIS A 122 -3.48 -0.21 -0.68
N VAL A 123 -4.17 -1.28 -0.31
CA VAL A 123 -3.59 -2.59 -0.03
C VAL A 123 -4.10 -3.57 -1.07
N THR A 124 -3.24 -4.05 -1.93
CA THR A 124 -3.63 -5.01 -2.96
C THR A 124 -4.06 -6.33 -2.34
N LEU A 125 -5.27 -6.76 -2.62
CA LEU A 125 -5.83 -8.05 -2.19
C LEU A 125 -5.86 -9.06 -3.33
N GLY A 126 -6.13 -8.61 -4.54
CA GLY A 126 -6.22 -9.48 -5.70
C GLY A 126 -6.02 -8.76 -7.02
N ARG A 127 -5.71 -9.53 -8.05
CA ARG A 127 -5.48 -9.04 -9.41
C ARG A 127 -6.33 -9.84 -10.40
N LEU A 128 -6.92 -9.12 -11.34
CA LEU A 128 -7.73 -9.70 -12.39
C LEU A 128 -7.25 -9.18 -13.75
N LYS A 129 -6.94 -10.10 -14.65
CA LYS A 129 -6.67 -9.79 -16.05
C LYS A 129 -7.76 -10.43 -16.92
N ASP A 130 -8.89 -9.77 -16.97
CA ASP A 130 -10.01 -10.19 -17.82
C ASP A 130 -10.56 -8.98 -18.55
N PHE A 131 -10.42 -8.97 -19.87
CA PHE A 131 -10.89 -7.88 -20.73
C PHE A 131 -12.40 -7.90 -20.95
N ASN A 132 -13.09 -8.97 -20.55
CA ASN A 132 -14.53 -9.11 -20.69
C ASN A 132 -15.31 -8.47 -19.54
N ILE A 133 -14.64 -8.21 -18.40
CA ILE A 133 -15.28 -7.60 -17.24
C ILE A 133 -14.85 -6.14 -17.14
N GLN A 134 -15.80 -5.23 -17.25
CA GLN A 134 -15.53 -3.79 -17.22
C GLN A 134 -15.29 -3.30 -15.79
N LEU A 135 -14.40 -2.30 -15.64
CA LEU A 135 -14.07 -1.69 -14.36
C LEU A 135 -15.31 -1.22 -13.56
N PRO A 136 -16.32 -0.55 -14.12
CA PRO A 136 -17.50 -0.15 -13.36
C PRO A 136 -18.25 -1.32 -12.72
N VAL A 137 -18.30 -2.47 -13.39
CA VAL A 137 -18.93 -3.69 -12.86
C VAL A 137 -18.16 -4.23 -11.66
N LEU A 138 -16.84 -4.31 -11.78
CA LEU A 138 -15.96 -4.76 -10.67
C LEU A 138 -16.03 -3.79 -9.48
N ARG A 139 -16.03 -2.49 -9.72
CA ARG A 139 -16.18 -1.48 -8.66
C ARG A 139 -17.52 -1.59 -7.96
N SER A 140 -18.59 -1.76 -8.69
CA SER A 140 -19.93 -1.97 -8.12
C SER A 140 -19.97 -3.22 -7.24
N LEU A 141 -19.36 -4.32 -7.71
CA LEU A 141 -19.27 -5.55 -6.96
C LEU A 141 -18.44 -5.37 -5.66
N ALA A 142 -17.29 -4.70 -5.73
CA ALA A 142 -16.48 -4.41 -4.56
C ALA A 142 -17.25 -3.56 -3.54
N LYS A 143 -17.92 -2.51 -3.98
CA LYS A 143 -18.71 -1.63 -3.11
C LYS A 143 -19.96 -2.29 -2.51
N SER A 144 -20.48 -3.34 -3.12
CA SER A 144 -21.60 -4.12 -2.57
C SER A 144 -21.20 -5.08 -1.45
N PHE A 145 -19.90 -5.29 -1.25
CA PHE A 145 -19.40 -6.10 -0.12
C PHE A 145 -19.58 -5.33 1.20
N SER A 146 -20.29 -5.94 2.13
CA SER A 146 -20.49 -5.37 3.47
C SER A 146 -19.28 -5.65 4.34
N MET A 147 -18.37 -4.68 4.42
CA MET A 147 -17.13 -4.79 5.16
C MET A 147 -17.27 -4.20 6.56
N SER A 148 -16.89 -4.97 7.60
CA SER A 148 -16.64 -4.41 8.92
C SER A 148 -15.29 -3.67 8.92
N PRO A 149 -15.20 -2.45 9.48
CA PRO A 149 -13.95 -1.71 9.54
C PRO A 149 -12.83 -2.49 10.24
N LEU A 150 -11.63 -2.46 9.67
CA LEU A 150 -10.43 -3.10 10.20
C LEU A 150 -9.44 -2.04 10.66
N SER A 151 -9.32 -1.85 11.99
CA SER A 151 -8.35 -0.91 12.56
C SER A 151 -7.03 -1.60 12.89
N MET A 152 -5.92 -1.02 12.46
CA MET A 152 -4.59 -1.59 12.63
C MET A 152 -3.56 -0.52 12.94
N VAL A 153 -2.60 -0.84 13.81
CA VAL A 153 -1.37 -0.06 14.01
C VAL A 153 -0.31 -0.60 13.08
N LEU A 154 0.20 0.23 12.17
CA LEU A 154 1.20 -0.20 11.19
C LEU A 154 2.59 0.25 11.63
N THR A 155 3.47 -0.70 11.90
CA THR A 155 4.81 -0.44 12.44
C THR A 155 5.94 -0.75 11.49
N ASP A 156 5.83 -1.79 10.67
CA ASP A 156 6.95 -2.37 9.94
C ASP A 156 7.11 -1.71 8.57
N VAL A 157 8.23 -1.06 8.37
CA VAL A 157 8.55 -0.32 7.14
C VAL A 157 9.77 -0.94 6.47
N ASP A 158 9.64 -1.25 5.18
CA ASP A 158 10.69 -1.79 4.33
C ASP A 158 11.00 -0.83 3.17
N TYR A 159 12.28 -0.54 2.96
CA TYR A 159 12.78 0.02 1.73
C TYR A 159 13.45 -1.07 0.92
N ARG A 160 13.00 -1.28 -0.32
CA ARG A 160 13.46 -2.44 -1.11
C ARG A 160 13.58 -2.16 -2.60
N GLU A 161 14.35 -3.02 -3.26
CA GLU A 161 14.42 -3.07 -4.70
C GLU A 161 13.08 -3.57 -5.28
N PHE A 162 12.67 -3.01 -6.42
CA PHE A 162 11.50 -3.51 -7.14
C PHE A 162 11.75 -4.96 -7.61
N ARG A 163 10.94 -5.89 -7.13
CA ARG A 163 11.10 -7.34 -7.33
C ARG A 163 12.43 -7.91 -6.84
N GLY A 164 13.05 -7.25 -5.88
CA GLY A 164 14.35 -7.62 -5.33
C GLY A 164 14.35 -7.73 -3.80
N LYS A 165 15.54 -7.55 -3.25
CA LYS A 165 15.80 -7.67 -1.81
C LYS A 165 15.40 -6.43 -1.03
N THR A 166 15.18 -6.60 0.26
CA THR A 166 15.11 -5.49 1.22
C THR A 166 16.49 -4.85 1.36
N ILE A 167 16.52 -3.52 1.28
CA ILE A 167 17.72 -2.70 1.44
C ILE A 167 17.83 -2.21 2.87
N TYR A 168 16.71 -1.77 3.43
CA TYR A 168 16.61 -1.26 4.79
C TYR A 168 15.23 -1.56 5.36
N GLU A 169 15.17 -1.93 6.63
CA GLU A 169 13.94 -2.16 7.37
C GLU A 169 13.99 -1.46 8.73
N THR A 170 12.85 -1.03 9.22
CA THR A 170 12.70 -0.40 10.53
C THR A 170 11.30 -0.55 11.07
N GLN A 171 11.13 -0.26 12.35
CA GLN A 171 9.82 -0.16 12.99
C GLN A 171 9.55 1.28 13.42
N LEU A 172 8.35 1.75 13.13
CA LEU A 172 7.87 3.03 13.62
C LEU A 172 7.50 2.93 15.10
N SER A 173 7.70 4.02 15.83
CA SER A 173 7.36 4.08 17.25
C SER A 173 5.86 4.02 17.47
N ARG A 174 5.39 3.16 18.39
CA ARG A 174 4.02 3.21 18.85
C ARG A 174 3.84 4.41 19.79
N LYS A 175 2.68 5.06 19.75
CA LYS A 175 2.31 6.02 20.81
C LYS A 175 2.32 5.25 22.13
N GLU A 176 3.13 5.69 23.10
CA GLU A 176 2.96 5.26 24.47
C GLU A 176 1.61 5.80 24.94
N ASN A 177 0.73 4.93 25.36
CA ASN A 177 -0.47 5.32 26.08
C ASN A 177 0.00 5.84 27.44
N LEU A 178 0.07 7.17 27.60
CA LEU A 178 0.21 7.85 28.86
C LEU A 178 -1.10 7.77 29.65
#